data_82399ab632874ec6443b7e6e0f2d364f
#
_entry.id   82399ab632874ec6443b7e6e0f2d364f
#
_cell.length_a   1.000
_cell.length_b   1.000
_cell.length_c   1.000
_cell.angle_alpha   90.00
_cell.angle_beta   90.00
_cell.angle_gamma   90.00
#
_symmetry.space_group_name_H-M   'P 1'
#
loop_
_entity.id
_entity.type
_entity.pdbx_description
1 polymer ?
#
loop_
_entity_poly.entity_id
_entity_poly.type
_entity_poly.pdbx_seq_one_letter_code
_entity_poly.pdbx_strand_id
1 'polypeptide(L)'
;MCGSADAAWRLHAAALKSDLILIEGVMGLFDGSPSGADIARLFDVPVMAVIDARAMAQTFGALVHGLATWQPDLPFSGVLANHVGSEGHARLLQDSLRPGIAWYGALPRDADAALPERHLGLLQAAEIADLDARLDRLADHLARTGAADRPVAVAFPDAPAPHVLPLLQGRRIAIARDAALGFIYPANLDTLQSLGAELAFFSPLAAERLPQCAALWLPGGYPELHLDALAAHAALRGRKLVGDERAK
;
A
#
# COMPACT_ATOMS: atom_id res chain seq x y z
N MET A 1 -3.18 -10.81 9.38
CA MET A 1 -3.41 -10.87 7.93
C MET A 1 -4.82 -11.40 7.70
N CYS A 2 -5.57 -10.83 6.76
CA CYS A 2 -6.88 -11.35 6.40
C CYS A 2 -6.73 -12.67 5.63
N GLY A 3 -7.69 -13.57 5.76
CA GLY A 3 -7.73 -14.81 4.98
C GLY A 3 -8.20 -14.56 3.54
N SER A 4 -8.11 -15.58 2.69
CA SER A 4 -8.53 -15.49 1.27
C SER A 4 -10.00 -15.10 1.11
N ALA A 5 -10.88 -15.56 1.99
CA ALA A 5 -12.31 -15.21 1.96
C ALA A 5 -12.56 -13.72 2.25
N ASP A 6 -11.87 -13.15 3.26
CA ASP A 6 -11.96 -11.70 3.54
C ASP A 6 -11.37 -10.87 2.40
N ALA A 7 -10.24 -11.32 1.81
CA ALA A 7 -9.65 -10.67 0.64
C ALA A 7 -10.59 -10.70 -0.57
N ALA A 8 -11.23 -11.84 -0.87
CA ALA A 8 -12.20 -11.95 -1.94
C ALA A 8 -13.39 -11.01 -1.74
N TRP A 9 -13.96 -10.97 -0.54
CA TRP A 9 -15.03 -10.04 -0.20
C TRP A 9 -14.61 -8.57 -0.38
N ARG A 10 -13.41 -8.19 0.07
CA ARG A 10 -12.91 -6.82 -0.08
C ARG A 10 -12.70 -6.43 -1.53
N LEU A 11 -12.16 -7.34 -2.35
CA LEU A 11 -11.98 -7.11 -3.78
C LEU A 11 -13.34 -6.96 -4.49
N HIS A 12 -14.30 -7.82 -4.19
CA HIS A 12 -15.67 -7.70 -4.71
C HIS A 12 -16.30 -6.36 -4.30
N ALA A 13 -16.24 -6.02 -3.01
CA ALA A 13 -16.79 -4.77 -2.50
C ALA A 13 -16.11 -3.51 -3.09
N ALA A 14 -14.82 -3.60 -3.40
CA ALA A 14 -14.11 -2.53 -4.10
C ALA A 14 -14.53 -2.43 -5.56
N ALA A 15 -14.69 -3.58 -6.26
CA ALA A 15 -15.12 -3.63 -7.66
C ALA A 15 -16.51 -3.03 -7.90
N LEU A 16 -17.40 -3.13 -6.91
CA LEU A 16 -18.73 -2.51 -6.98
C LEU A 16 -18.70 -0.97 -6.91
N LYS A 17 -17.58 -0.38 -6.51
CA LYS A 17 -17.46 1.07 -6.24
C LYS A 17 -16.38 1.76 -7.05
N SER A 18 -15.61 1.02 -7.84
CA SER A 18 -14.43 1.54 -8.52
C SER A 18 -14.32 0.99 -9.93
N ASP A 19 -13.94 1.84 -10.87
CA ASP A 19 -13.65 1.44 -12.26
C ASP A 19 -12.29 0.75 -12.40
N LEU A 20 -11.37 1.02 -11.45
CA LEU A 20 -10.02 0.48 -11.43
C LEU A 20 -9.60 0.15 -10.00
N ILE A 21 -9.02 -1.02 -9.79
CA ILE A 21 -8.40 -1.43 -8.53
C ILE A 21 -6.90 -1.60 -8.76
N LEU A 22 -6.09 -0.90 -7.99
CA LEU A 22 -4.65 -1.05 -7.96
C LEU A 22 -4.25 -1.83 -6.71
N ILE A 23 -3.50 -2.91 -6.91
CA ILE A 23 -2.98 -3.75 -5.82
C ILE A 23 -1.46 -3.62 -5.82
N GLU A 24 -0.92 -3.00 -4.78
CA GLU A 24 0.52 -2.86 -4.59
C GLU A 24 1.11 -4.11 -3.95
N GLY A 25 2.19 -4.64 -4.53
CA GLY A 25 3.01 -5.69 -3.93
C GLY A 25 3.93 -5.10 -2.85
N VAL A 26 3.94 -5.71 -1.66
CA VAL A 26 4.71 -5.20 -0.50
C VAL A 26 6.20 -5.59 -0.58
N MET A 27 6.51 -6.71 -1.19
CA MET A 27 7.87 -7.26 -1.36
C MET A 27 8.11 -7.66 -2.81
N GLY A 28 9.22 -8.30 -3.10
CA GLY A 28 9.42 -8.91 -4.43
C GLY A 28 8.28 -9.86 -4.79
N LEU A 29 7.99 -9.96 -6.08
CA LEU A 29 6.82 -10.68 -6.62
C LEU A 29 6.65 -12.10 -6.07
N PHE A 30 7.76 -12.79 -5.82
CA PHE A 30 7.80 -14.18 -5.36
C PHE A 30 8.18 -14.33 -3.89
N ASP A 31 8.35 -13.20 -3.17
CA ASP A 31 8.77 -13.21 -1.78
C ASP A 31 7.57 -13.33 -0.84
N GLY A 32 7.77 -14.04 0.26
CA GLY A 32 6.74 -14.25 1.27
C GLY A 32 5.84 -15.47 1.01
N SER A 33 4.93 -15.72 1.96
CA SER A 33 3.94 -16.80 1.88
C SER A 33 2.64 -16.34 2.58
N PRO A 34 1.58 -16.06 1.82
CA PRO A 34 1.52 -16.01 0.36
C PRO A 34 2.37 -14.87 -0.23
N SER A 35 2.93 -15.10 -1.43
CA SER A 35 3.62 -14.09 -2.22
C SER A 35 2.66 -13.22 -3.04
N GLY A 36 3.16 -12.12 -3.63
CA GLY A 36 2.40 -11.33 -4.61
C GLY A 36 1.93 -12.17 -5.80
N ALA A 37 2.76 -13.10 -6.27
CA ALA A 37 2.41 -14.04 -7.34
C ALA A 37 1.28 -15.00 -6.94
N ASP A 38 1.26 -15.47 -5.69
CA ASP A 38 0.18 -16.33 -5.19
C ASP A 38 -1.16 -15.58 -5.15
N ILE A 39 -1.13 -14.32 -4.72
CA ILE A 39 -2.32 -13.46 -4.70
C ILE A 39 -2.81 -13.18 -6.12
N ALA A 40 -1.90 -12.84 -7.04
CA ALA A 40 -2.23 -12.60 -8.43
C ALA A 40 -2.92 -13.81 -9.09
N ARG A 41 -2.39 -15.03 -8.87
CA ARG A 41 -3.01 -16.27 -9.35
C ARG A 41 -4.35 -16.57 -8.69
N LEU A 42 -4.44 -16.36 -7.37
CA LEU A 42 -5.65 -16.66 -6.61
C LEU A 42 -6.86 -15.86 -7.11
N PHE A 43 -6.63 -14.62 -7.52
CA PHE A 43 -7.68 -13.69 -7.94
C PHE A 43 -7.66 -13.37 -9.43
N ASP A 44 -6.82 -14.05 -10.20
CA ASP A 44 -6.61 -13.83 -11.64
C ASP A 44 -6.33 -12.36 -11.98
N VAL A 45 -5.53 -11.69 -11.12
CA VAL A 45 -5.20 -10.28 -11.28
C VAL A 45 -3.96 -10.13 -12.14
N PRO A 46 -4.03 -9.39 -13.28
CA PRO A 46 -2.88 -9.19 -14.15
C PRO A 46 -1.74 -8.45 -13.44
N VAL A 47 -0.54 -8.99 -13.52
CA VAL A 47 0.68 -8.40 -12.94
C VAL A 47 1.35 -7.50 -13.94
N MET A 48 1.46 -6.21 -13.63
CA MET A 48 2.33 -5.25 -14.31
C MET A 48 3.60 -5.05 -13.48
N ALA A 49 4.75 -5.42 -14.02
CA ALA A 49 6.02 -5.15 -13.37
C ALA A 49 6.51 -3.72 -13.66
N VAL A 50 6.83 -2.97 -12.62
CA VAL A 50 7.51 -1.66 -12.73
C VAL A 50 8.97 -1.86 -12.35
N ILE A 51 9.89 -1.68 -13.30
CA ILE A 51 11.31 -2.03 -13.13
C ILE A 51 12.17 -0.79 -13.26
N ASP A 52 13.04 -0.57 -12.26
CA ASP A 52 14.07 0.46 -12.34
C ASP A 52 15.13 0.08 -13.39
N ALA A 53 15.14 0.80 -14.49
CA ALA A 53 16.00 0.52 -15.64
C ALA A 53 17.26 1.40 -15.72
N ARG A 54 17.61 2.16 -14.67
CA ARG A 54 18.71 3.16 -14.66
C ARG A 54 20.04 2.68 -15.24
N ALA A 55 20.36 1.42 -15.05
CA ALA A 55 21.65 0.85 -15.46
C ALA A 55 21.46 -0.44 -16.27
N MET A 56 20.33 -0.60 -16.96
CA MET A 56 20.00 -1.80 -17.72
C MET A 56 20.03 -1.53 -19.22
N ALA A 57 20.36 -2.57 -19.97
CA ALA A 57 20.22 -2.70 -21.42
C ALA A 57 19.48 -4.01 -21.72
N GLN A 58 20.05 -4.92 -22.49
CA GLN A 58 19.41 -6.21 -22.84
C GLN A 58 19.16 -7.12 -21.63
N THR A 59 19.88 -6.94 -20.52
CA THR A 59 19.62 -7.66 -19.23
C THR A 59 18.21 -7.38 -18.70
N PHE A 60 17.62 -6.23 -19.05
CA PHE A 60 16.23 -5.91 -18.72
C PHE A 60 15.29 -6.98 -19.25
N GLY A 61 15.41 -7.38 -20.52
CA GLY A 61 14.58 -8.44 -21.11
C GLY A 61 14.75 -9.79 -20.42
N ALA A 62 15.97 -10.13 -19.98
CA ALA A 62 16.21 -11.36 -19.21
C ALA A 62 15.52 -11.32 -17.85
N LEU A 63 15.57 -10.19 -17.13
CA LEU A 63 14.86 -10.01 -15.85
C LEU A 63 13.34 -10.12 -16.04
N VAL A 64 12.79 -9.41 -17.01
CA VAL A 64 11.35 -9.44 -17.31
C VAL A 64 10.89 -10.84 -17.68
N HIS A 65 11.67 -11.54 -18.51
CA HIS A 65 11.39 -12.93 -18.88
C HIS A 65 11.40 -13.84 -17.64
N GLY A 66 12.38 -13.67 -16.77
CA GLY A 66 12.44 -14.41 -15.48
C GLY A 66 11.19 -14.16 -14.64
N LEU A 67 10.77 -12.90 -14.46
CA LEU A 67 9.57 -12.57 -13.69
C LEU A 67 8.31 -13.20 -14.31
N ALA A 68 8.20 -13.19 -15.63
CA ALA A 68 7.02 -13.72 -16.32
C ALA A 68 6.93 -15.24 -16.31
N THR A 69 8.08 -15.97 -16.17
CA THR A 69 8.13 -17.42 -16.39
C THR A 69 8.63 -18.23 -15.19
N TRP A 70 9.10 -17.55 -14.12
CA TRP A 70 9.64 -18.24 -12.94
C TRP A 70 8.66 -19.20 -12.28
N GLN A 71 7.40 -18.84 -12.28
CA GLN A 71 6.33 -19.70 -11.81
C GLN A 71 5.29 -19.87 -12.93
N PRO A 72 4.76 -21.08 -13.13
CA PRO A 72 3.72 -21.31 -14.12
C PRO A 72 2.42 -20.57 -13.76
N ASP A 73 1.60 -20.31 -14.77
CA ASP A 73 0.25 -19.76 -14.63
C ASP A 73 0.15 -18.40 -13.92
N LEU A 74 1.27 -17.63 -13.87
CA LEU A 74 1.23 -16.25 -13.42
C LEU A 74 0.55 -15.39 -14.49
N PRO A 75 -0.52 -14.65 -14.17
CA PRO A 75 -1.17 -13.73 -15.10
C PRO A 75 -0.31 -12.47 -15.34
N PHE A 76 0.88 -12.67 -15.93
CA PHE A 76 1.84 -11.58 -16.19
C PHE A 76 1.40 -10.79 -17.40
N SER A 77 1.00 -9.53 -17.23
CA SER A 77 0.48 -8.70 -18.31
C SER A 77 1.56 -7.93 -19.08
N GLY A 78 2.62 -7.52 -18.42
CA GLY A 78 3.68 -6.77 -19.09
C GLY A 78 4.56 -5.95 -18.14
N VAL A 79 5.31 -5.01 -18.71
CA VAL A 79 6.32 -4.23 -17.98
C VAL A 79 6.29 -2.76 -18.34
N LEU A 80 6.49 -1.93 -17.31
CA LEU A 80 6.76 -0.49 -17.40
C LEU A 80 8.20 -0.25 -16.90
N ALA A 81 9.03 0.37 -17.73
CA ALA A 81 10.40 0.71 -17.35
C ALA A 81 10.42 2.08 -16.66
N ASN A 82 11.03 2.16 -15.47
CA ASN A 82 11.18 3.40 -14.72
C ASN A 82 12.62 3.93 -14.80
N HIS A 83 12.80 5.23 -14.60
CA HIS A 83 14.08 5.94 -14.62
C HIS A 83 14.85 5.81 -15.97
N VAL A 84 14.13 5.84 -17.07
CA VAL A 84 14.73 5.72 -18.40
C VAL A 84 15.39 7.04 -18.81
N GLY A 85 16.63 6.95 -19.35
CA GLY A 85 17.45 8.12 -19.61
C GLY A 85 17.17 8.82 -20.94
N SER A 86 16.62 8.11 -21.95
CA SER A 86 16.35 8.66 -23.28
C SER A 86 15.41 7.77 -24.09
N GLU A 87 14.88 8.27 -25.20
CA GLU A 87 14.08 7.46 -26.14
C GLU A 87 14.89 6.29 -26.73
N GLY A 88 16.16 6.50 -27.04
CA GLY A 88 17.06 5.43 -27.51
C GLY A 88 17.23 4.33 -26.46
N HIS A 89 17.32 4.71 -25.20
CA HIS A 89 17.36 3.77 -24.09
C HIS A 89 16.02 3.00 -23.97
N ALA A 90 14.88 3.69 -24.08
CA ALA A 90 13.57 3.04 -24.06
C ALA A 90 13.43 1.98 -25.18
N ARG A 91 13.85 2.31 -26.40
CA ARG A 91 13.85 1.35 -27.53
C ARG A 91 14.74 0.13 -27.26
N LEU A 92 15.95 0.35 -26.74
CA LEU A 92 16.85 -0.73 -26.38
C LEU A 92 16.26 -1.71 -25.36
N LEU A 93 15.54 -1.19 -24.37
CA LEU A 93 14.83 -1.98 -23.36
C LEU A 93 13.67 -2.75 -24.00
N GLN A 94 12.85 -2.08 -24.80
CA GLN A 94 11.72 -2.67 -25.51
C GLN A 94 12.16 -3.80 -26.46
N ASP A 95 13.21 -3.58 -27.25
CA ASP A 95 13.76 -4.57 -28.20
C ASP A 95 14.34 -5.81 -27.51
N SER A 96 14.67 -5.72 -26.21
CA SER A 96 15.16 -6.84 -25.42
C SER A 96 14.06 -7.80 -24.95
N LEU A 97 12.79 -7.40 -25.05
CA LEU A 97 11.66 -8.19 -24.56
C LEU A 97 11.39 -9.40 -25.45
N ARG A 98 10.95 -10.49 -24.85
CA ARG A 98 10.48 -11.67 -25.58
C ARG A 98 9.04 -11.46 -26.11
N PRO A 99 8.70 -12.11 -27.22
CA PRO A 99 7.31 -12.11 -27.71
C PRO A 99 6.33 -12.55 -26.64
N GLY A 100 5.16 -11.90 -26.58
CA GLY A 100 4.11 -12.20 -25.63
C GLY A 100 4.15 -11.37 -24.32
N ILE A 101 5.20 -10.56 -24.12
CA ILE A 101 5.29 -9.63 -22.98
C ILE A 101 4.91 -8.22 -23.48
N ALA A 102 3.87 -7.63 -22.91
CA ALA A 102 3.47 -6.28 -23.28
C ALA A 102 4.49 -5.23 -22.76
N TRP A 103 4.84 -4.31 -23.65
CA TRP A 103 5.59 -3.11 -23.30
C TRP A 103 4.59 -1.98 -22.99
N TYR A 104 4.45 -1.61 -21.74
CA TYR A 104 3.60 -0.50 -21.33
C TYR A 104 4.24 0.86 -21.51
N GLY A 105 5.56 0.92 -21.69
CA GLY A 105 6.28 2.15 -21.95
C GLY A 105 7.43 2.41 -20.98
N ALA A 106 7.89 3.65 -20.99
CA ALA A 106 9.03 4.10 -20.21
C ALA A 106 8.72 5.42 -19.51
N LEU A 107 8.98 5.49 -18.22
CA LEU A 107 8.95 6.72 -17.45
C LEU A 107 10.35 7.33 -17.43
N PRO A 108 10.49 8.61 -17.76
CA PRO A 108 11.78 9.28 -17.76
C PRO A 108 12.28 9.50 -16.33
N ARG A 109 13.59 9.69 -16.18
CA ARG A 109 14.14 10.21 -14.96
C ARG A 109 13.77 11.68 -14.83
N ASP A 110 12.97 12.01 -13.81
CA ASP A 110 12.51 13.36 -13.53
C ASP A 110 12.75 13.71 -12.06
N ALA A 111 13.70 14.62 -11.83
CA ALA A 111 14.07 15.02 -10.47
C ALA A 111 12.97 15.83 -9.77
N ASP A 112 12.16 16.56 -10.55
CA ASP A 112 11.07 17.39 -9.99
C ASP A 112 9.84 16.55 -9.62
N ALA A 113 9.73 15.35 -10.20
CA ALA A 113 8.69 14.38 -9.85
C ALA A 113 9.12 13.39 -8.74
N ALA A 114 10.43 13.36 -8.42
CA ALA A 114 10.96 12.43 -7.42
C ALA A 114 10.40 12.75 -6.03
N LEU A 115 9.90 11.72 -5.35
CA LEU A 115 9.50 11.86 -3.95
C LEU A 115 10.74 11.90 -3.06
N PRO A 116 10.78 12.80 -2.07
CA PRO A 116 11.91 12.85 -1.14
C PRO A 116 11.95 11.59 -0.28
N GLU A 117 13.17 11.12 0.00
CA GLU A 117 13.43 9.94 0.82
C GLU A 117 14.09 10.35 2.15
N ARG A 118 13.81 9.60 3.21
CA ARG A 118 14.52 9.68 4.50
C ARG A 118 15.44 8.49 4.71
N HIS A 119 16.39 8.65 5.61
CA HIS A 119 17.41 7.65 5.96
C HIS A 119 16.83 6.27 6.40
N LEU A 120 15.62 6.24 6.95
CA LEU A 120 14.97 5.04 7.49
C LEU A 120 13.60 4.74 6.84
N GLY A 121 13.22 5.44 5.79
CA GLY A 121 11.94 5.20 5.13
C GLY A 121 11.40 6.39 4.36
N LEU A 122 10.19 6.22 3.86
CA LEU A 122 9.46 7.21 3.09
C LEU A 122 8.93 8.32 4.00
N LEU A 123 8.85 9.54 3.45
CA LEU A 123 8.08 10.62 4.06
C LEU A 123 6.58 10.27 3.98
N GLN A 124 5.83 10.64 5.01
CA GLN A 124 4.37 10.54 4.91
C GLN A 124 3.85 11.53 3.88
N ALA A 125 2.80 11.17 3.14
CA ALA A 125 2.21 12.02 2.11
C ALA A 125 1.87 13.44 2.63
N ALA A 126 1.37 13.53 3.86
CA ALA A 126 1.04 14.80 4.51
C ALA A 126 2.25 15.72 4.82
N GLU A 127 3.48 15.19 4.76
CA GLU A 127 4.71 15.95 5.03
C GLU A 127 5.31 16.55 3.74
N ILE A 128 4.83 16.15 2.57
CA ILE A 128 5.34 16.60 1.26
C ILE A 128 4.45 17.75 0.78
N ALA A 129 4.94 18.98 0.92
CA ALA A 129 4.16 20.18 0.64
C ALA A 129 3.71 20.31 -0.83
N ASP A 130 4.50 19.78 -1.77
CA ASP A 130 4.29 19.84 -3.22
C ASP A 130 3.87 18.48 -3.81
N LEU A 131 3.30 17.58 -2.99
CA LEU A 131 2.95 16.22 -3.40
C LEU A 131 2.05 16.19 -4.63
N ASP A 132 0.98 16.99 -4.64
CA ASP A 132 0.02 17.01 -5.74
C ASP A 132 0.69 17.40 -7.07
N ALA A 133 1.54 18.43 -7.06
CA ALA A 133 2.29 18.84 -8.26
C ALA A 133 3.24 17.74 -8.76
N ARG A 134 3.87 16.98 -7.87
CA ARG A 134 4.70 15.82 -8.22
C ARG A 134 3.88 14.68 -8.81
N LEU A 135 2.72 14.40 -8.21
CA LEU A 135 1.80 13.37 -8.70
C LEU A 135 1.23 13.73 -10.07
N ASP A 136 0.82 14.99 -10.28
CA ASP A 136 0.35 15.47 -11.59
C ASP A 136 1.44 15.29 -12.67
N ARG A 137 2.68 15.60 -12.33
CA ARG A 137 3.82 15.42 -13.22
C ARG A 137 4.09 13.96 -13.58
N LEU A 138 3.98 13.06 -12.57
CA LEU A 138 4.07 11.62 -12.79
C LEU A 138 2.89 11.10 -13.64
N ALA A 139 1.70 11.61 -13.40
CA ALA A 139 0.51 11.29 -14.18
C ALA A 139 0.66 11.72 -15.65
N ASP A 140 1.22 12.90 -15.90
CA ASP A 140 1.53 13.38 -17.27
C ASP A 140 2.54 12.48 -17.99
N HIS A 141 3.54 11.97 -17.28
CA HIS A 141 4.46 10.98 -17.83
C HIS A 141 3.77 9.66 -18.13
N LEU A 142 2.96 9.17 -17.20
CA LEU A 142 2.22 7.91 -17.34
C LEU A 142 1.22 7.97 -18.50
N ALA A 143 0.52 9.09 -18.67
CA ALA A 143 -0.47 9.30 -19.73
C ALA A 143 0.11 9.19 -21.14
N ARG A 144 1.44 9.30 -21.30
CA ARG A 144 2.15 9.13 -22.58
C ARG A 144 2.57 7.69 -22.83
N THR A 145 2.23 6.77 -21.96
CA THR A 145 2.59 5.36 -22.03
C THR A 145 1.36 4.49 -22.26
N GLY A 146 1.55 3.25 -22.69
CA GLY A 146 0.46 2.27 -22.80
C GLY A 146 -0.10 1.81 -21.45
N ALA A 147 0.54 2.18 -20.34
CA ALA A 147 0.04 1.92 -18.99
C ALA A 147 -1.17 2.79 -18.61
N ALA A 148 -1.43 3.86 -19.37
CA ALA A 148 -2.64 4.67 -19.26
C ALA A 148 -3.87 3.97 -19.88
N ASP A 149 -3.65 2.99 -20.76
CA ASP A 149 -4.72 2.18 -21.31
C ASP A 149 -5.33 1.31 -20.22
N ARG A 150 -6.64 1.10 -20.30
CA ARG A 150 -7.33 0.29 -19.31
C ARG A 150 -6.81 -1.15 -19.32
N PRO A 151 -6.52 -1.75 -18.16
CA PRO A 151 -6.14 -3.16 -18.11
C PRO A 151 -7.30 -4.06 -18.55
N VAL A 152 -6.97 -5.31 -18.82
CA VAL A 152 -8.00 -6.33 -19.08
C VAL A 152 -8.96 -6.39 -17.90
N ALA A 153 -10.26 -6.42 -18.18
CA ALA A 153 -11.29 -6.49 -17.15
C ALA A 153 -11.18 -7.81 -16.37
N VAL A 154 -11.16 -7.71 -15.05
CA VAL A 154 -11.16 -8.85 -14.13
C VAL A 154 -12.51 -8.89 -13.43
N ALA A 155 -13.13 -10.05 -13.41
CA ALA A 155 -14.37 -10.27 -12.67
C ALA A 155 -14.04 -10.74 -11.24
N PHE A 156 -14.49 -10.00 -10.25
CA PHE A 156 -14.44 -10.42 -8.85
C PHE A 156 -15.81 -10.99 -8.48
N PRO A 157 -15.95 -12.33 -8.35
CA PRO A 157 -17.21 -12.98 -8.03
C PRO A 157 -17.80 -12.44 -6.72
N ASP A 158 -19.12 -12.54 -6.58
CA ASP A 158 -19.80 -12.24 -5.34
C ASP A 158 -19.21 -13.08 -4.20
N ALA A 159 -18.81 -12.40 -3.15
CA ALA A 159 -18.22 -12.99 -1.97
C ALA A 159 -18.97 -12.46 -0.73
N PRO A 160 -19.53 -13.33 0.11
CA PRO A 160 -20.28 -12.90 1.27
C PRO A 160 -19.38 -12.16 2.25
N ALA A 161 -19.92 -11.11 2.85
CA ALA A 161 -19.24 -10.43 3.95
C ALA A 161 -18.96 -11.44 5.08
N PRO A 162 -17.77 -11.40 5.69
CA PRO A 162 -17.48 -12.28 6.80
C PRO A 162 -18.47 -12.05 7.94
N HIS A 163 -19.01 -13.10 8.49
CA HIS A 163 -19.89 -13.02 9.66
C HIS A 163 -19.03 -12.72 10.90
N VAL A 164 -19.16 -11.51 11.42
CA VAL A 164 -18.40 -11.05 12.58
C VAL A 164 -19.31 -10.95 13.79
N LEU A 165 -18.99 -11.66 14.86
CA LEU A 165 -19.71 -11.52 16.14
C LEU A 165 -19.32 -10.19 16.79
N PRO A 166 -20.27 -9.42 17.36
CA PRO A 166 -20.01 -8.10 17.94
C PRO A 166 -19.32 -8.20 19.32
N LEU A 167 -18.15 -8.82 19.37
CA LEU A 167 -17.39 -9.11 20.61
C LEU A 167 -16.97 -7.85 21.37
N LEU A 168 -16.94 -6.70 20.71
CA LEU A 168 -16.55 -5.42 21.28
C LEU A 168 -17.73 -4.46 21.42
N GLN A 169 -18.97 -4.97 21.42
CA GLN A 169 -20.17 -4.16 21.51
C GLN A 169 -20.14 -3.20 22.70
N GLY A 170 -20.29 -1.90 22.44
CA GLY A 170 -20.29 -0.84 23.47
C GLY A 170 -18.91 -0.58 24.10
N ARG A 171 -17.83 -1.17 23.55
CA ARG A 171 -16.46 -0.85 24.00
C ARG A 171 -15.90 0.28 23.17
N ARG A 172 -15.45 1.34 23.84
CA ARG A 172 -14.76 2.44 23.19
C ARG A 172 -13.27 2.15 23.14
N ILE A 173 -12.68 2.27 21.94
CA ILE A 173 -11.24 2.12 21.70
C ILE A 173 -10.69 3.49 21.32
N ALA A 174 -9.76 4.01 22.15
CA ALA A 174 -9.02 5.21 21.80
C ALA A 174 -7.87 4.86 20.86
N ILE A 175 -7.75 5.60 19.75
CA ILE A 175 -6.76 5.37 18.71
C ILE A 175 -5.95 6.65 18.55
N ALA A 176 -4.64 6.57 18.79
CA ALA A 176 -3.75 7.68 18.50
C ALA A 176 -3.62 7.84 16.97
N ARG A 177 -3.77 9.08 16.48
CA ARG A 177 -3.69 9.37 15.05
C ARG A 177 -3.17 10.78 14.81
N ASP A 178 -1.92 10.86 14.39
CA ASP A 178 -1.24 12.08 13.96
C ASP A 178 0.00 11.73 13.13
N ALA A 179 0.88 12.70 12.88
CA ALA A 179 2.11 12.50 12.11
C ALA A 179 3.11 11.52 12.78
N ALA A 180 3.06 11.35 14.11
CA ALA A 180 3.89 10.38 14.81
C ALA A 180 3.34 8.96 14.75
N LEU A 181 2.02 8.80 14.68
CA LEU A 181 1.30 7.53 14.84
C LEU A 181 0.25 7.37 13.73
N GLY A 182 0.72 7.34 12.47
CA GLY A 182 -0.11 7.38 11.27
C GLY A 182 -0.27 6.04 10.54
N PHE A 183 0.40 4.95 10.93
CA PHE A 183 0.33 3.68 10.21
C PHE A 183 -0.94 2.89 10.57
N ILE A 184 -2.06 3.38 10.07
CA ILE A 184 -3.38 2.81 10.33
C ILE A 184 -3.97 2.33 9.00
N TYR A 185 -4.16 1.03 8.88
CA TYR A 185 -4.88 0.47 7.74
C TYR A 185 -6.39 0.64 7.94
N PRO A 186 -7.12 1.21 6.96
CA PRO A 186 -8.58 1.35 7.04
C PRO A 186 -9.29 0.03 7.38
N ALA A 187 -8.83 -1.08 6.82
CA ALA A 187 -9.37 -2.41 7.11
C ALA A 187 -9.34 -2.81 8.59
N ASN A 188 -8.36 -2.30 9.36
CA ASN A 188 -8.33 -2.56 10.82
C ASN A 188 -9.42 -1.76 11.53
N LEU A 189 -9.68 -0.53 11.10
CA LEU A 189 -10.77 0.29 11.64
C LEU A 189 -12.12 -0.35 11.33
N ASP A 190 -12.34 -0.76 10.08
CA ASP A 190 -13.56 -1.45 9.65
C ASP A 190 -13.78 -2.73 10.47
N THR A 191 -12.73 -3.49 10.73
CA THR A 191 -12.80 -4.72 11.54
C THR A 191 -13.22 -4.41 12.98
N LEU A 192 -12.63 -3.41 13.62
CA LEU A 192 -13.01 -3.00 14.97
C LEU A 192 -14.46 -2.53 15.04
N GLN A 193 -14.91 -1.75 14.05
CA GLN A 193 -16.30 -1.31 13.95
C GLN A 193 -17.26 -2.49 13.73
N SER A 194 -16.89 -3.45 12.87
CA SER A 194 -17.68 -4.65 12.63
C SER A 194 -17.80 -5.52 13.88
N LEU A 195 -16.79 -5.50 14.76
CA LEU A 195 -16.84 -6.12 16.08
C LEU A 195 -17.72 -5.35 17.08
N GLY A 196 -18.28 -4.22 16.71
CA GLY A 196 -19.15 -3.38 17.55
C GLY A 196 -18.42 -2.36 18.40
N ALA A 197 -17.13 -2.10 18.14
CA ALA A 197 -16.36 -1.09 18.88
C ALA A 197 -16.75 0.33 18.45
N GLU A 198 -16.77 1.24 19.44
CA GLU A 198 -16.79 2.68 19.20
C GLU A 198 -15.35 3.19 19.10
N LEU A 199 -14.99 3.86 17.98
CA LEU A 199 -13.64 4.36 17.75
C LEU A 199 -13.56 5.84 18.16
N ALA A 200 -12.60 6.19 19.00
CA ALA A 200 -12.31 7.56 19.43
C ALA A 200 -10.86 7.92 19.07
N PHE A 201 -10.68 8.82 18.13
CA PHE A 201 -9.35 9.27 17.73
C PHE A 201 -8.88 10.42 18.63
N PHE A 202 -7.57 10.50 18.84
CA PHE A 202 -6.91 11.61 19.52
C PHE A 202 -5.49 11.81 19.01
N SER A 203 -4.97 13.02 19.11
CA SER A 203 -3.60 13.37 18.71
C SER A 203 -2.70 13.54 19.93
N PRO A 204 -1.74 12.64 20.16
CA PRO A 204 -0.68 12.85 21.13
C PRO A 204 0.17 14.10 20.84
N LEU A 205 0.47 14.42 19.58
CA LEU A 205 1.25 15.60 19.19
C LEU A 205 0.52 16.92 19.47
N ALA A 206 -0.80 16.95 19.38
CA ALA A 206 -1.61 18.11 19.72
C ALA A 206 -1.90 18.22 21.23
N ALA A 207 -1.27 17.39 22.06
CA ALA A 207 -1.52 17.32 23.50
C ALA A 207 -2.98 17.05 23.87
N GLU A 208 -3.73 16.40 22.98
CA GLU A 208 -5.11 16.04 23.27
C GLU A 208 -5.19 15.05 24.44
N ARG A 209 -6.23 15.20 25.24
CA ARG A 209 -6.45 14.26 26.36
C ARG A 209 -6.87 12.91 25.82
N LEU A 210 -6.33 11.85 26.43
CA LEU A 210 -6.79 10.50 26.15
C LEU A 210 -8.30 10.39 26.41
N PRO A 211 -9.11 10.03 25.40
CA PRO A 211 -10.54 9.79 25.58
C PRO A 211 -10.80 8.71 26.62
N GLN A 212 -11.92 8.78 27.30
CA GLN A 212 -12.35 7.67 28.16
C GLN A 212 -12.58 6.45 27.26
N CYS A 213 -11.88 5.35 27.52
CA CYS A 213 -11.88 4.16 26.67
C CYS A 213 -11.70 2.88 27.48
N ALA A 214 -12.13 1.76 26.89
CA ALA A 214 -11.88 0.41 27.40
C ALA A 214 -10.51 -0.13 26.96
N ALA A 215 -9.98 0.37 25.82
CA ALA A 215 -8.67 0.00 25.31
C ALA A 215 -8.03 1.19 24.58
N LEU A 216 -6.70 1.21 24.56
CA LEU A 216 -5.87 2.17 23.83
C LEU A 216 -5.10 1.45 22.74
N TRP A 217 -5.16 1.97 21.51
CA TRP A 217 -4.33 1.54 20.40
C TRP A 217 -3.38 2.67 20.00
N LEU A 218 -2.08 2.39 20.13
CA LEU A 218 -1.00 3.21 19.60
C LEU A 218 -0.48 2.51 18.35
N PRO A 219 -0.87 2.95 17.15
CA PRO A 219 -0.42 2.34 15.90
C PRO A 219 1.06 2.62 15.64
N GLY A 220 1.62 2.00 14.60
CA GLY A 220 2.95 2.33 14.11
C GLY A 220 3.01 3.73 13.52
N GLY A 221 4.22 4.19 13.23
CA GLY A 221 4.50 5.51 12.68
C GLY A 221 5.98 5.83 12.80
N TYR A 222 6.29 7.11 12.91
CA TYR A 222 7.63 7.63 13.15
C TYR A 222 7.69 8.45 14.46
N PRO A 223 7.35 7.87 15.62
CA PRO A 223 7.36 8.59 16.90
C PRO A 223 8.76 9.13 17.26
N GLU A 224 9.83 8.47 16.78
CA GLU A 224 11.22 8.91 16.97
C GLU A 224 11.53 10.27 16.36
N LEU A 225 10.79 10.70 15.35
CA LEU A 225 10.92 12.01 14.72
C LEU A 225 10.25 13.13 15.53
N HIS A 226 9.44 12.75 16.52
CA HIS A 226 8.61 13.65 17.32
C HIS A 226 8.86 13.50 18.83
N LEU A 227 10.02 12.94 19.23
CA LEU A 227 10.32 12.60 20.63
C LEU A 227 10.19 13.80 21.57
N ASP A 228 10.72 14.96 21.19
CA ASP A 228 10.68 16.15 22.03
C ASP A 228 9.24 16.64 22.26
N ALA A 229 8.41 16.66 21.21
CA ALA A 229 7.01 17.02 21.30
C ALA A 229 6.22 16.02 22.15
N LEU A 230 6.39 14.72 21.92
CA LEU A 230 5.74 13.66 22.69
C LEU A 230 6.19 13.66 24.15
N ALA A 231 7.49 13.95 24.42
CA ALA A 231 8.04 14.03 25.75
C ALA A 231 7.54 15.25 26.52
N ALA A 232 7.30 16.38 25.86
CA ALA A 232 6.79 17.60 26.48
C ALA A 232 5.34 17.48 26.97
N HIS A 233 4.56 16.58 26.39
CA HIS A 233 3.13 16.42 26.72
C HIS A 233 2.91 15.53 27.96
N ALA A 234 3.03 16.13 29.13
CA ALA A 234 2.83 15.46 30.43
C ALA A 234 1.43 14.83 30.62
N ALA A 235 0.44 15.26 29.84
CA ALA A 235 -0.93 14.75 29.91
C ALA A 235 -1.05 13.23 29.60
N LEU A 236 -0.09 12.66 28.87
CA LEU A 236 -0.02 11.23 28.57
C LEU A 236 0.66 10.44 29.71
N ARG A 237 1.44 11.08 30.58
CA ARG A 237 2.24 10.43 31.62
C ARG A 237 1.43 10.07 32.89
N GLY A 238 0.26 10.61 33.07
CA GLY A 238 -0.45 10.60 34.36
C GLY A 238 -1.55 9.55 34.54
N ARG A 239 -1.93 8.80 33.49
CA ARG A 239 -2.93 7.73 33.65
C ARG A 239 -2.24 6.37 33.69
N LYS A 240 -2.19 5.76 34.91
CA LYS A 240 -2.05 4.33 35.02
C LYS A 240 -3.14 3.69 34.17
N LEU A 241 -2.75 2.97 33.11
CA LEU A 241 -3.61 1.96 32.52
C LEU A 241 -3.89 0.98 33.66
N VAL A 242 -5.09 0.98 34.18
CA VAL A 242 -5.53 -0.04 35.12
C VAL A 242 -5.63 -1.30 34.29
N GLY A 243 -4.55 -2.06 34.23
CA GLY A 243 -4.56 -3.43 33.75
C GLY A 243 -5.52 -4.19 34.65
N ASP A 244 -6.46 -4.88 34.04
CA ASP A 244 -7.39 -5.74 34.73
C ASP A 244 -6.60 -6.85 35.49
N GLU A 245 -6.48 -6.75 36.78
CA GLU A 245 -5.88 -7.79 37.63
C GLU A 245 -6.76 -9.06 37.71
N ARG A 246 -7.70 -9.25 36.79
CA ARG A 246 -8.60 -10.40 36.74
C ARG A 246 -8.32 -11.33 35.55
N ALA A 247 -7.09 -11.79 35.43
CA ALA A 247 -6.75 -12.98 34.66
C ALA A 247 -5.83 -13.85 35.53
N LYS A 248 -6.40 -14.51 36.50
CA LYS A 248 -5.83 -15.69 37.10
C LYS A 248 -6.72 -16.87 36.77
#